data_ba2ed77e2516b761f32f2425f200af9b
#
_entry.id   ba2ed77e2516b761f32f2425f200af9b
#
_cell.length_a   1.000
_cell.length_b   1.000
_cell.length_c   1.000
_cell.angle_alpha   90.00
_cell.angle_beta   90.00
_cell.angle_gamma   90.00
#
_symmetry.space_group_name_H-M   'P 1'
#
loop_
_entity.id
_entity.type
_entity.pdbx_description
1 polymer ?
#
loop_
_entity_poly.entity_id
_entity_poly.type
_entity_poly.pdbx_seq_one_letter_code
_entity_poly.pdbx_strand_id
1 'polypeptide(L)'
;KKGFFLLCNIVFVGAIGLQHIGIFCCRFVYPILAVIIFAYFLLFQSPDFYMDRLTWAFNQTAFFDILRECVQYREPANFLLVRINEYNSLLRIHQYENLAQVRSNISEILRDTGTKREATVYRIGASTFAVHCRDKEQIKRLHELFLSYLPKRWEIEDEVIKTNYCYYLLAYEGDDTSFEKLVQWIHYARSDHKAHHKQGELITLRYDIMTETERQREVLRYIEEAILDQRMEIHMQPVYSLEQDKITSLEVLSRMKDQEGNFINPEYFIHVAEENHCILKLGELIFRRACIFASQNHIFDYGIEYMNVNISPGQCQYERLTEDFVEIAAEYDIPVERIHLEITESEFQDPQAVERTLDRLRKFGMQVALDDFGTGCSTLLSILELPIDYVKIDKSLVWSYGEGGNQFLDDLMPVIKNEGKKVIAEGIETEEHIEIFRRLQGDYLQ
;
A
#
# COMPACT_ATOMS: atom_id res chain seq x y z
N LYS A 1 -33.39 9.43 9.32
CA LYS A 1 -34.64 8.94 8.70
C LYS A 1 -35.60 8.33 9.72
N LYS A 2 -35.19 7.30 10.52
CA LYS A 2 -36.04 6.65 11.53
C LYS A 2 -36.64 7.65 12.53
N GLY A 3 -35.88 8.64 13.00
CA GLY A 3 -36.33 9.67 13.91
C GLY A 3 -37.35 10.61 13.28
N PHE A 4 -37.17 11.03 12.02
CA PHE A 4 -38.12 11.86 11.29
C PHE A 4 -39.42 11.10 11.02
N PHE A 5 -39.32 9.82 10.62
CA PHE A 5 -40.46 8.94 10.42
C PHE A 5 -41.30 8.81 11.74
N LEU A 6 -40.60 8.58 12.85
CA LEU A 6 -41.24 8.48 14.16
C LEU A 6 -41.94 9.81 14.52
N LEU A 7 -41.28 10.95 14.30
CA LEU A 7 -41.82 12.26 14.55
C LEU A 7 -43.09 12.54 13.71
N CYS A 8 -43.04 12.24 12.39
CA CYS A 8 -44.18 12.40 11.49
C CYS A 8 -45.37 11.53 11.91
N ASN A 9 -45.14 10.27 12.31
CA ASN A 9 -46.17 9.40 12.82
C ASN A 9 -46.76 9.90 14.15
N ILE A 10 -45.95 10.40 15.07
CA ILE A 10 -46.41 10.99 16.36
C ILE A 10 -47.29 12.21 16.09
N VAL A 11 -46.87 13.11 15.18
CA VAL A 11 -47.67 14.30 14.81
C VAL A 11 -49.00 13.90 14.17
N PHE A 12 -49.00 12.89 13.28
CA PHE A 12 -50.19 12.39 12.62
C PHE A 12 -51.16 11.73 13.58
N VAL A 13 -50.69 10.83 14.45
CA VAL A 13 -51.50 10.17 15.49
C VAL A 13 -52.05 11.19 16.50
N GLY A 14 -51.23 12.19 16.87
CA GLY A 14 -51.64 13.30 17.72
C GLY A 14 -52.73 14.15 17.10
N ALA A 15 -52.63 14.45 15.79
CA ALA A 15 -53.65 15.21 15.06
C ALA A 15 -55.00 14.45 14.98
N ILE A 16 -54.96 13.13 14.74
CA ILE A 16 -56.18 12.27 14.80
C ILE A 16 -56.78 12.24 16.19
N GLY A 17 -55.95 12.11 17.23
CA GLY A 17 -56.39 12.12 18.62
C GLY A 17 -57.10 13.43 19.02
N LEU A 18 -56.53 14.57 18.65
CA LEU A 18 -57.12 15.91 18.87
C LEU A 18 -58.41 16.12 18.08
N GLN A 19 -58.54 15.52 16.90
CA GLN A 19 -59.78 15.50 16.13
C GLN A 19 -60.88 14.72 16.86
N HIS A 20 -60.56 13.58 17.46
CA HIS A 20 -61.53 12.76 18.20
C HIS A 20 -62.04 13.46 19.49
N ILE A 21 -61.22 14.32 20.08
CA ILE A 21 -61.59 15.11 21.28
C ILE A 21 -62.34 16.41 20.90
N GLY A 22 -62.54 16.64 19.57
CA GLY A 22 -63.30 17.81 19.11
C GLY A 22 -62.52 19.13 19.12
N ILE A 23 -61.20 19.09 19.42
CA ILE A 23 -60.35 20.27 19.47
C ILE A 23 -59.82 20.64 18.07
N PHE A 24 -59.77 19.67 17.13
CA PHE A 24 -59.27 19.87 15.77
C PHE A 24 -60.34 19.60 14.72
N CYS A 25 -60.57 20.54 13.81
CA CYS A 25 -61.50 20.35 12.72
C CYS A 25 -60.88 19.48 11.63
N CYS A 26 -61.61 18.56 11.01
CA CYS A 26 -61.18 17.68 9.88
C CYS A 26 -60.45 18.43 8.75
N ARG A 27 -60.73 19.73 8.61
CA ARG A 27 -60.07 20.60 7.57
C ARG A 27 -58.56 20.71 7.74
N PHE A 28 -57.98 20.44 8.90
CA PHE A 28 -56.54 20.58 9.15
C PHE A 28 -55.78 19.25 9.05
N VAL A 29 -56.44 18.11 9.20
CA VAL A 29 -55.78 16.78 9.17
C VAL A 29 -55.24 16.47 7.76
N TYR A 30 -56.04 16.74 6.74
CA TYR A 30 -55.63 16.49 5.35
C TYR A 30 -54.46 17.37 4.87
N PRO A 31 -54.44 18.68 5.15
CA PRO A 31 -53.27 19.53 4.85
C PRO A 31 -52.01 19.08 5.59
N ILE A 32 -52.08 18.68 6.84
CA ILE A 32 -50.96 18.16 7.63
C ILE A 32 -50.45 16.86 7.00
N LEU A 33 -51.35 15.94 6.65
CA LEU A 33 -50.97 14.70 5.98
C LEU A 33 -50.32 14.97 4.63
N ALA A 34 -50.85 15.90 3.84
CA ALA A 34 -50.26 16.29 2.55
C ALA A 34 -48.85 16.88 2.70
N VAL A 35 -48.64 17.74 3.71
CA VAL A 35 -47.32 18.30 4.03
C VAL A 35 -46.33 17.19 4.47
N ILE A 36 -46.80 16.25 5.29
CA ILE A 36 -46.00 15.10 5.72
C ILE A 36 -45.60 14.22 4.53
N ILE A 37 -46.58 13.89 3.65
CA ILE A 37 -46.33 13.10 2.44
C ILE A 37 -45.38 13.86 1.48
N PHE A 38 -45.59 15.17 1.30
CA PHE A 38 -44.74 16.00 0.47
C PHE A 38 -43.32 16.15 1.04
N ALA A 39 -43.17 16.35 2.34
CA ALA A 39 -41.89 16.36 3.02
C ALA A 39 -41.17 14.98 2.89
N TYR A 40 -41.95 13.91 3.01
CA TYR A 40 -41.48 12.55 2.77
C TYR A 40 -40.98 12.37 1.32
N PHE A 41 -41.79 12.81 0.36
CA PHE A 41 -41.44 12.79 -1.07
C PHE A 41 -40.16 13.58 -1.35
N LEU A 42 -40.01 14.79 -0.83
CA LEU A 42 -38.81 15.60 -0.95
C LEU A 42 -37.59 14.97 -0.30
N LEU A 43 -37.72 14.33 0.84
CA LEU A 43 -36.64 13.66 1.57
C LEU A 43 -36.19 12.35 0.92
N PHE A 44 -37.08 11.63 0.28
CA PHE A 44 -36.82 10.33 -0.32
C PHE A 44 -36.47 10.42 -1.81
N GLN A 45 -36.95 11.43 -2.50
CA GLN A 45 -36.67 11.68 -3.91
C GLN A 45 -35.59 12.73 -4.15
N SER A 46 -34.95 13.27 -3.08
CA SER A 46 -33.81 14.14 -3.29
C SER A 46 -32.67 13.34 -3.97
N PRO A 47 -32.32 13.62 -5.23
CA PRO A 47 -31.22 12.96 -5.92
C PRO A 47 -29.91 13.03 -5.10
N ASP A 48 -29.74 14.10 -4.33
CA ASP A 48 -28.58 14.35 -3.46
C ASP A 48 -28.35 13.27 -2.40
N PHE A 49 -29.38 12.45 -2.08
CA PHE A 49 -29.24 11.42 -1.08
C PHE A 49 -28.54 10.16 -1.59
N TYR A 50 -28.74 9.83 -2.89
CA TYR A 50 -28.22 8.61 -3.49
C TYR A 50 -27.23 8.88 -4.63
N MET A 51 -27.05 10.14 -5.03
CA MET A 51 -26.15 10.54 -6.11
C MET A 51 -24.92 11.25 -5.54
N ASP A 52 -23.77 11.02 -6.17
CA ASP A 52 -22.56 11.80 -5.95
C ASP A 52 -22.55 13.04 -6.85
N ARG A 53 -22.47 14.21 -6.27
CA ARG A 53 -22.61 15.50 -6.98
C ARG A 53 -21.49 15.75 -7.99
N LEU A 54 -20.28 15.21 -7.73
CA LEU A 54 -19.13 15.41 -8.60
C LEU A 54 -19.18 14.50 -9.82
N THR A 55 -19.49 13.23 -9.60
CA THR A 55 -19.38 12.19 -10.63
C THR A 55 -20.70 11.79 -11.27
N TRP A 56 -21.82 12.24 -10.71
CA TRP A 56 -23.17 11.87 -11.14
C TRP A 56 -23.42 10.36 -11.18
N ALA A 57 -22.59 9.59 -10.50
CA ALA A 57 -22.83 8.18 -10.21
C ALA A 57 -23.67 8.04 -8.93
N PHE A 58 -24.25 6.88 -8.71
CA PHE A 58 -24.81 6.59 -7.40
C PHE A 58 -23.70 6.60 -6.35
N ASN A 59 -24.04 7.06 -5.13
CA ASN A 59 -23.06 7.19 -4.07
C ASN A 59 -22.88 5.87 -3.28
N GLN A 60 -21.95 5.89 -2.33
CA GLN A 60 -21.65 4.76 -1.46
C GLN A 60 -22.86 4.24 -0.66
N THR A 61 -23.78 5.13 -0.25
CA THR A 61 -25.01 4.73 0.47
C THR A 61 -25.89 3.87 -0.42
N ALA A 62 -26.14 4.30 -1.66
CA ALA A 62 -26.92 3.54 -2.63
C ALA A 62 -26.30 2.16 -2.93
N PHE A 63 -24.97 2.10 -3.02
CA PHE A 63 -24.26 0.85 -3.24
C PHE A 63 -24.42 -0.14 -2.09
N PHE A 64 -24.25 0.30 -0.84
CA PHE A 64 -24.41 -0.61 0.29
C PHE A 64 -25.87 -0.97 0.57
N ASP A 65 -26.82 -0.12 0.19
CA ASP A 65 -28.24 -0.46 0.29
C ASP A 65 -28.60 -1.58 -0.69
N ILE A 66 -28.21 -1.49 -1.98
CA ILE A 66 -28.46 -2.58 -2.95
C ILE A 66 -27.73 -3.88 -2.57
N LEU A 67 -26.48 -3.78 -2.09
CA LEU A 67 -25.73 -4.96 -1.66
C LEU A 67 -26.42 -5.65 -0.47
N ARG A 68 -26.97 -4.88 0.47
CA ARG A 68 -27.72 -5.41 1.61
C ARG A 68 -29.04 -6.07 1.18
N GLU A 69 -29.72 -5.49 0.20
CA GLU A 69 -30.92 -6.08 -0.37
C GLU A 69 -30.61 -7.42 -1.06
N CYS A 70 -29.55 -7.49 -1.87
CA CYS A 70 -29.12 -8.74 -2.49
C CYS A 70 -28.87 -9.83 -1.45
N VAL A 71 -28.16 -9.52 -0.35
CA VAL A 71 -27.89 -10.49 0.71
C VAL A 71 -29.17 -10.88 1.45
N GLN A 72 -30.04 -9.92 1.76
CA GLN A 72 -31.28 -10.15 2.50
C GLN A 72 -32.24 -11.06 1.73
N TYR A 73 -32.33 -10.89 0.41
CA TYR A 73 -33.24 -11.66 -0.45
C TYR A 73 -32.55 -12.85 -1.13
N ARG A 74 -31.25 -13.06 -0.87
CA ARG A 74 -30.43 -14.10 -1.51
C ARG A 74 -30.42 -14.00 -3.04
N GLU A 75 -30.47 -12.77 -3.57
CA GLU A 75 -30.41 -12.53 -5.00
C GLU A 75 -28.96 -12.46 -5.47
N PRO A 76 -28.52 -13.27 -6.46
CA PRO A 76 -27.18 -13.18 -7.03
C PRO A 76 -26.91 -11.80 -7.59
N ALA A 77 -25.71 -11.26 -7.31
CA ALA A 77 -25.29 -9.95 -7.77
C ALA A 77 -23.81 -9.93 -8.13
N ASN A 78 -23.50 -9.24 -9.24
CA ASN A 78 -22.14 -9.12 -9.73
C ASN A 78 -21.74 -7.65 -9.82
N PHE A 79 -20.58 -7.31 -9.26
CA PHE A 79 -20.05 -5.96 -9.28
C PHE A 79 -18.61 -5.99 -9.81
N LEU A 80 -18.33 -5.14 -10.78
CA LEU A 80 -16.98 -4.83 -11.24
C LEU A 80 -16.51 -3.58 -10.46
N LEU A 81 -15.52 -3.74 -9.60
CA LEU A 81 -14.88 -2.61 -8.94
C LEU A 81 -13.73 -2.12 -9.81
N VAL A 82 -13.69 -0.83 -10.05
CA VAL A 82 -12.62 -0.14 -10.79
C VAL A 82 -11.96 0.85 -9.85
N ARG A 83 -10.70 0.62 -9.52
CA ARG A 83 -9.93 1.47 -8.62
C ARG A 83 -8.81 2.19 -9.37
N ILE A 84 -8.62 3.46 -9.07
CA ILE A 84 -7.43 4.23 -9.47
C ILE A 84 -6.29 3.85 -8.53
N ASN A 85 -5.21 3.29 -9.07
CA ASN A 85 -4.03 2.94 -8.29
C ASN A 85 -3.30 4.19 -7.80
N GLU A 86 -2.61 4.04 -6.66
CA GLU A 86 -1.73 5.07 -6.10
C GLU A 86 -2.40 6.45 -5.96
N TYR A 87 -3.72 6.44 -5.75
CA TYR A 87 -4.50 7.69 -5.71
C TYR A 87 -4.01 8.68 -4.64
N ASN A 88 -3.55 8.18 -3.50
CA ASN A 88 -3.00 9.01 -2.44
C ASN A 88 -1.69 9.68 -2.87
N SER A 89 -0.85 9.00 -3.64
CA SER A 89 0.36 9.58 -4.24
C SER A 89 0.01 10.64 -5.28
N LEU A 90 -1.01 10.38 -6.12
CA LEU A 90 -1.51 11.38 -7.07
C LEU A 90 -2.03 12.65 -6.35
N LEU A 91 -2.69 12.51 -5.19
CA LEU A 91 -3.16 13.64 -4.38
C LEU A 91 -2.03 14.50 -3.81
N ARG A 92 -0.83 13.96 -3.65
CA ARG A 92 0.34 14.72 -3.18
C ARG A 92 1.03 15.50 -4.30
N ILE A 93 0.91 15.02 -5.53
CA ILE A 93 1.64 15.55 -6.70
C ILE A 93 0.77 16.54 -7.48
N HIS A 94 -0.55 16.30 -7.56
CA HIS A 94 -1.47 17.04 -8.41
C HIS A 94 -2.50 17.84 -7.60
N GLN A 95 -3.04 18.90 -8.20
CA GLN A 95 -4.10 19.69 -7.56
C GLN A 95 -5.37 18.87 -7.40
N TYR A 96 -6.06 19.08 -6.27
CA TYR A 96 -7.29 18.34 -5.94
C TYR A 96 -8.38 18.50 -7.02
N GLU A 97 -8.51 19.70 -7.58
CA GLU A 97 -9.47 20.06 -8.63
C GLU A 97 -9.23 19.24 -9.90
N ASN A 98 -7.98 19.10 -10.32
CA ASN A 98 -7.60 18.33 -11.51
C ASN A 98 -7.88 16.83 -11.33
N LEU A 99 -7.59 16.29 -10.16
CA LEU A 99 -7.97 14.91 -9.83
C LEU A 99 -9.48 14.72 -9.68
N ALA A 100 -10.20 15.75 -9.23
CA ALA A 100 -11.67 15.72 -9.20
C ALA A 100 -12.24 15.66 -10.63
N GLN A 101 -11.65 16.38 -11.57
CA GLN A 101 -12.03 16.34 -12.99
C GLN A 101 -11.72 14.96 -13.60
N VAL A 102 -10.54 14.38 -13.32
CA VAL A 102 -10.22 13.00 -13.77
C VAL A 102 -11.27 12.01 -13.27
N ARG A 103 -11.66 12.08 -12.00
CA ARG A 103 -12.72 11.21 -11.43
C ARG A 103 -14.07 11.40 -12.11
N SER A 104 -14.44 12.64 -12.42
CA SER A 104 -15.66 12.96 -13.15
C SER A 104 -15.66 12.33 -14.55
N ASN A 105 -14.55 12.47 -15.27
CA ASN A 105 -14.38 11.93 -16.61
C ASN A 105 -14.40 10.38 -16.61
N ILE A 106 -13.73 9.75 -15.63
CA ILE A 106 -13.79 8.30 -15.43
C ILE A 106 -15.25 7.86 -15.22
N SER A 107 -15.97 8.54 -14.32
CA SER A 107 -17.39 8.22 -14.06
C SER A 107 -18.25 8.34 -15.31
N GLU A 108 -18.03 9.36 -16.13
CA GLU A 108 -18.75 9.56 -17.39
C GLU A 108 -18.51 8.37 -18.34
N ILE A 109 -17.26 7.97 -18.55
CA ILE A 109 -16.92 6.80 -19.39
C ILE A 109 -17.59 5.53 -18.86
N LEU A 110 -17.53 5.30 -17.53
CA LEU A 110 -18.14 4.12 -16.93
C LEU A 110 -19.66 4.12 -17.10
N ARG A 111 -20.34 5.27 -16.92
CA ARG A 111 -21.79 5.41 -17.06
C ARG A 111 -22.22 5.26 -18.53
N ASP A 112 -21.56 5.91 -19.45
CA ASP A 112 -21.91 5.85 -20.88
C ASP A 112 -21.74 4.44 -21.43
N THR A 113 -20.68 3.75 -21.00
CA THR A 113 -20.46 2.35 -21.36
C THR A 113 -21.45 1.41 -20.67
N GLY A 114 -21.74 1.68 -19.40
CA GLY A 114 -22.64 0.88 -18.56
C GLY A 114 -24.10 1.01 -18.96
N THR A 115 -24.60 2.23 -19.18
CA THR A 115 -26.01 2.48 -19.52
C THR A 115 -26.43 1.76 -20.80
N LYS A 116 -25.54 1.70 -21.79
CA LYS A 116 -25.78 0.94 -23.05
C LYS A 116 -25.95 -0.57 -22.82
N ARG A 117 -25.67 -1.06 -21.58
CA ARG A 117 -25.64 -2.47 -21.18
C ARG A 117 -26.41 -2.75 -19.91
N GLU A 118 -27.35 -1.90 -19.55
CA GLU A 118 -28.17 -2.06 -18.32
C GLU A 118 -27.34 -2.19 -17.02
N ALA A 119 -26.15 -1.59 -17.01
CA ALA A 119 -25.29 -1.59 -15.83
C ALA A 119 -25.45 -0.28 -15.05
N THR A 120 -25.41 -0.38 -13.73
CA THR A 120 -25.51 0.77 -12.82
C THR A 120 -24.16 1.08 -12.21
N VAL A 121 -23.76 2.37 -12.21
CA VAL A 121 -22.46 2.82 -11.73
C VAL A 121 -22.60 3.52 -10.37
N TYR A 122 -21.75 3.13 -9.44
CA TYR A 122 -21.66 3.67 -8.09
C TYR A 122 -20.25 4.22 -7.83
N ARG A 123 -20.17 5.32 -7.09
CA ARG A 123 -18.92 5.78 -6.50
C ARG A 123 -18.85 5.33 -5.06
N ILE A 124 -17.93 4.43 -4.73
CA ILE A 124 -17.84 3.80 -3.40
C ILE A 124 -16.65 4.31 -2.56
N GLY A 125 -15.84 5.20 -3.11
CA GLY A 125 -14.70 5.79 -2.43
C GLY A 125 -14.08 6.95 -3.20
N ALA A 126 -12.97 7.48 -2.68
CA ALA A 126 -12.23 8.56 -3.33
C ALA A 126 -11.67 8.13 -4.69
N SER A 127 -11.16 6.90 -4.78
CA SER A 127 -10.48 6.31 -5.94
C SER A 127 -11.24 5.13 -6.56
N THR A 128 -12.42 4.75 -6.06
CA THR A 128 -13.05 3.47 -6.41
C THR A 128 -14.49 3.65 -6.87
N PHE A 129 -14.79 3.03 -7.99
CA PHE A 129 -16.12 2.89 -8.56
C PHE A 129 -16.56 1.43 -8.53
N ALA A 130 -17.87 1.20 -8.50
CA ALA A 130 -18.47 -0.12 -8.67
C ALA A 130 -19.48 -0.07 -9.80
N VAL A 131 -19.46 -1.08 -10.66
CA VAL A 131 -20.40 -1.23 -11.77
C VAL A 131 -21.18 -2.51 -11.55
N HIS A 132 -22.49 -2.39 -11.30
CA HIS A 132 -23.39 -3.51 -11.04
C HIS A 132 -24.03 -4.02 -12.35
N CYS A 133 -23.99 -5.32 -12.56
CA CYS A 133 -24.69 -6.03 -13.61
C CYS A 133 -25.30 -7.32 -13.06
N ARG A 134 -26.36 -7.80 -13.73
CA ARG A 134 -26.99 -9.07 -13.36
C ARG A 134 -26.17 -10.29 -13.77
N ASP A 135 -25.48 -10.20 -14.90
CA ASP A 135 -24.78 -11.33 -15.51
C ASP A 135 -23.26 -11.24 -15.33
N LYS A 136 -22.63 -12.32 -14.93
CA LYS A 136 -21.16 -12.44 -14.74
C LYS A 136 -20.39 -12.34 -16.06
N GLU A 137 -20.93 -12.85 -17.16
CA GLU A 137 -20.31 -12.70 -18.48
C GLU A 137 -20.34 -11.24 -18.97
N GLN A 138 -21.36 -10.48 -18.60
CA GLN A 138 -21.44 -9.06 -18.87
C GLN A 138 -20.33 -8.28 -18.14
N ILE A 139 -19.97 -8.68 -16.92
CA ILE A 139 -18.86 -8.08 -16.19
C ILE A 139 -17.54 -8.25 -16.95
N LYS A 140 -17.25 -9.44 -17.47
CA LYS A 140 -16.01 -9.69 -18.23
C LYS A 140 -15.96 -8.80 -19.48
N ARG A 141 -17.06 -8.67 -20.20
CA ARG A 141 -17.15 -7.77 -21.37
C ARG A 141 -16.97 -6.30 -20.98
N LEU A 142 -17.52 -5.86 -19.85
CA LEU A 142 -17.32 -4.51 -19.34
C LEU A 142 -15.86 -4.27 -18.95
N HIS A 143 -15.23 -5.25 -18.32
CA HIS A 143 -13.81 -5.20 -17.97
C HIS A 143 -12.94 -4.98 -19.22
N GLU A 144 -13.12 -5.79 -20.29
CA GLU A 144 -12.39 -5.64 -21.55
C GLU A 144 -12.60 -4.26 -22.19
N LEU A 145 -13.83 -3.74 -22.15
CA LEU A 145 -14.13 -2.40 -22.65
C LEU A 145 -13.47 -1.30 -21.80
N PHE A 146 -13.48 -1.42 -20.48
CA PHE A 146 -12.84 -0.42 -19.61
C PHE A 146 -11.31 -0.46 -19.75
N LEU A 147 -10.71 -1.62 -20.00
CA LEU A 147 -9.28 -1.72 -20.37
C LEU A 147 -8.94 -0.91 -21.63
N SER A 148 -9.87 -0.84 -22.58
CA SER A 148 -9.66 -0.12 -23.84
C SER A 148 -10.08 1.36 -23.79
N TYR A 149 -11.09 1.71 -22.98
CA TYR A 149 -11.68 3.05 -23.00
C TYR A 149 -11.15 3.96 -21.88
N LEU A 150 -10.67 3.41 -20.76
CA LEU A 150 -10.12 4.24 -19.69
C LEU A 150 -8.71 4.71 -20.08
N PRO A 151 -8.49 6.01 -20.24
CA PRO A 151 -7.16 6.54 -20.56
C PRO A 151 -6.19 6.29 -19.39
N LYS A 152 -4.96 5.95 -19.75
CA LYS A 152 -3.85 5.90 -18.78
C LYS A 152 -3.17 7.26 -18.59
N ARG A 153 -3.54 8.24 -19.39
CA ARG A 153 -3.00 9.59 -19.38
C ARG A 153 -4.13 10.59 -19.60
N TRP A 154 -4.23 11.55 -18.71
CA TRP A 154 -5.21 12.62 -18.70
C TRP A 154 -4.50 13.95 -18.89
N GLU A 155 -4.97 14.79 -19.79
CA GLU A 155 -4.52 16.14 -19.98
C GLU A 155 -5.62 17.05 -19.40
N ILE A 156 -5.36 17.64 -18.25
CA ILE A 156 -6.30 18.51 -17.54
C ILE A 156 -5.59 19.85 -17.32
N GLU A 157 -6.13 20.91 -17.93
CA GLU A 157 -5.49 22.22 -17.95
C GLU A 157 -4.03 22.12 -18.43
N ASP A 158 -3.06 22.52 -17.62
CA ASP A 158 -1.62 22.46 -17.93
C ASP A 158 -0.92 21.23 -17.33
N GLU A 159 -1.67 20.29 -16.72
CA GLU A 159 -1.11 19.10 -16.09
C GLU A 159 -1.37 17.81 -16.88
N VAL A 160 -0.39 16.91 -16.82
CA VAL A 160 -0.51 15.54 -17.35
C VAL A 160 -0.55 14.56 -16.19
N ILE A 161 -1.72 13.95 -15.98
CA ILE A 161 -1.94 12.98 -14.89
C ILE A 161 -1.93 11.57 -15.47
N LYS A 162 -1.00 10.74 -15.00
CA LYS A 162 -0.93 9.33 -15.37
C LYS A 162 -1.73 8.52 -14.35
N THR A 163 -2.60 7.63 -14.82
CA THR A 163 -3.43 6.77 -13.98
C THR A 163 -3.30 5.31 -14.40
N ASN A 164 -3.21 4.43 -13.42
CA ASN A 164 -3.33 2.99 -13.60
C ASN A 164 -4.59 2.51 -12.87
N TYR A 165 -5.14 1.39 -13.33
CA TYR A 165 -6.40 0.87 -12.79
C TYR A 165 -6.25 -0.57 -12.36
N CYS A 166 -6.85 -0.90 -11.21
CA CYS A 166 -7.10 -2.28 -10.77
C CYS A 166 -8.57 -2.62 -10.92
N TYR A 167 -8.84 -3.86 -11.28
CA TYR A 167 -10.17 -4.37 -11.54
C TYR A 167 -10.46 -5.56 -10.64
N TYR A 168 -11.59 -5.51 -9.92
CA TYR A 168 -11.99 -6.59 -9.02
C TYR A 168 -13.41 -7.04 -9.34
N LEU A 169 -13.62 -8.34 -9.36
CA LEU A 169 -14.93 -8.95 -9.47
C LEU A 169 -15.43 -9.33 -8.07
N LEU A 170 -16.48 -8.65 -7.61
CA LEU A 170 -17.27 -9.07 -6.47
C LEU A 170 -18.50 -9.83 -6.97
N ALA A 171 -18.51 -11.14 -6.81
CA ALA A 171 -19.63 -11.99 -7.18
C ALA A 171 -20.28 -12.54 -5.92
N TYR A 172 -21.56 -12.23 -5.72
CA TYR A 172 -22.42 -12.82 -4.71
C TYR A 172 -23.36 -13.82 -5.38
N GLU A 173 -23.27 -15.08 -5.01
CA GLU A 173 -23.99 -16.17 -5.68
C GLU A 173 -25.36 -16.48 -5.01
N GLY A 174 -25.82 -15.65 -4.05
CA GLY A 174 -27.02 -15.93 -3.25
C GLY A 174 -26.84 -16.97 -2.16
N ASP A 175 -25.59 -17.26 -1.81
CA ASP A 175 -25.19 -18.21 -0.78
C ASP A 175 -25.24 -17.61 0.65
N ASP A 176 -24.75 -18.34 1.65
CA ASP A 176 -24.71 -17.92 3.06
C ASP A 176 -23.58 -16.91 3.36
N THR A 177 -22.98 -16.27 2.33
CA THR A 177 -21.99 -15.21 2.52
C THR A 177 -22.63 -14.00 3.19
N SER A 178 -22.13 -13.61 4.37
CA SER A 178 -22.70 -12.49 5.13
C SER A 178 -22.38 -11.14 4.49
N PHE A 179 -23.20 -10.14 4.80
CA PHE A 179 -22.98 -8.76 4.35
C PHE A 179 -21.62 -8.23 4.84
N GLU A 180 -21.23 -8.54 6.09
CA GLU A 180 -19.97 -8.13 6.68
C GLU A 180 -18.76 -8.70 5.90
N LYS A 181 -18.84 -9.96 5.44
CA LYS A 181 -17.81 -10.56 4.59
C LYS A 181 -17.68 -9.82 3.26
N LEU A 182 -18.79 -9.52 2.59
CA LEU A 182 -18.76 -8.75 1.33
C LEU A 182 -18.18 -7.35 1.54
N VAL A 183 -18.48 -6.70 2.68
CA VAL A 183 -17.91 -5.40 3.05
C VAL A 183 -16.38 -5.52 3.25
N GLN A 184 -15.89 -6.58 3.90
CA GLN A 184 -14.45 -6.83 4.06
C GLN A 184 -13.76 -6.97 2.70
N TRP A 185 -14.34 -7.71 1.74
CA TRP A 185 -13.80 -7.85 0.39
C TRP A 185 -13.74 -6.52 -0.36
N ILE A 186 -14.76 -5.67 -0.18
CA ILE A 186 -14.76 -4.33 -0.76
C ILE A 186 -13.69 -3.45 -0.11
N HIS A 187 -13.50 -3.55 1.20
CA HIS A 187 -12.43 -2.83 1.89
C HIS A 187 -11.06 -3.22 1.36
N TYR A 188 -10.79 -4.50 1.17
CA TYR A 188 -9.58 -4.96 0.53
C TYR A 188 -9.38 -4.33 -0.86
N ALA A 189 -10.39 -4.40 -1.75
CA ALA A 189 -10.27 -3.79 -3.07
C ALA A 189 -10.05 -2.27 -3.06
N ARG A 190 -10.41 -1.59 -1.96
CA ARG A 190 -10.24 -0.14 -1.77
C ARG A 190 -8.92 0.24 -1.13
N SER A 191 -8.30 -0.65 -0.36
CA SER A 191 -7.01 -0.39 0.26
C SER A 191 -5.91 -0.33 -0.80
N ASP A 192 -4.89 0.47 -0.51
CA ASP A 192 -3.80 0.75 -1.43
C ASP A 192 -2.70 -0.32 -1.25
N HIS A 193 -3.06 -1.58 -1.45
CA HIS A 193 -2.05 -2.62 -1.45
C HIS A 193 -1.30 -2.58 -2.77
N LYS A 194 0.02 -2.59 -2.71
CA LYS A 194 0.91 -2.90 -3.83
C LYS A 194 0.67 -4.37 -4.22
N ALA A 195 -0.48 -4.66 -4.80
CA ALA A 195 -0.75 -5.98 -5.31
C ALA A 195 0.18 -6.19 -6.50
N HIS A 196 1.00 -7.23 -6.46
CA HIS A 196 1.77 -7.74 -7.59
C HIS A 196 0.85 -8.32 -8.69
N HIS A 197 -0.25 -7.62 -8.97
CA HIS A 197 -1.20 -8.03 -9.99
C HIS A 197 -0.73 -7.49 -11.33
N LYS A 198 -0.75 -8.37 -12.34
CA LYS A 198 -0.48 -7.94 -13.71
C LYS A 198 -1.44 -6.81 -14.08
N GLN A 199 -0.89 -5.77 -14.70
CA GLN A 199 -1.67 -4.60 -15.10
C GLN A 199 -2.86 -5.01 -15.96
N GLY A 200 -4.09 -4.65 -15.52
CA GLY A 200 -5.32 -4.97 -16.23
C GLY A 200 -5.93 -6.33 -15.92
N GLU A 201 -5.42 -7.08 -14.98
CA GLU A 201 -5.98 -8.35 -14.51
C GLU A 201 -7.31 -8.15 -13.77
N LEU A 202 -8.28 -9.07 -13.99
CA LEU A 202 -9.53 -9.08 -13.23
C LEU A 202 -9.42 -10.03 -12.04
N ILE A 203 -9.36 -9.47 -10.84
CA ILE A 203 -9.19 -10.20 -9.59
C ILE A 203 -10.54 -10.57 -9.00
N THR A 204 -10.78 -11.86 -8.73
CA THR A 204 -12.03 -12.31 -8.10
C THR A 204 -11.91 -12.25 -6.57
N LEU A 205 -12.66 -11.34 -5.95
CA LEU A 205 -12.53 -11.04 -4.53
C LEU A 205 -12.81 -12.21 -3.56
N ARG A 206 -13.61 -13.18 -3.96
CA ARG A 206 -14.02 -14.26 -3.06
C ARG A 206 -12.89 -15.21 -2.65
N TYR A 207 -12.00 -15.56 -3.56
CA TYR A 207 -10.93 -16.54 -3.33
C TYR A 207 -9.66 -15.87 -2.80
N ASP A 208 -9.24 -14.80 -3.46
CA ASP A 208 -7.92 -14.19 -3.23
C ASP A 208 -7.84 -13.50 -1.87
N ILE A 209 -8.94 -12.90 -1.38
CA ILE A 209 -8.97 -12.22 -0.08
C ILE A 209 -9.00 -13.19 1.11
N MET A 210 -9.73 -14.29 1.03
CA MET A 210 -9.73 -15.26 2.14
C MET A 210 -8.34 -15.84 2.33
N THR A 211 -7.71 -16.22 1.23
CA THR A 211 -6.34 -16.76 1.25
C THR A 211 -5.34 -15.73 1.78
N GLU A 212 -5.43 -14.47 1.34
CA GLU A 212 -4.51 -13.42 1.77
C GLU A 212 -4.74 -13.01 3.23
N THR A 213 -5.98 -12.83 3.66
CA THR A 213 -6.30 -12.48 5.05
C THR A 213 -5.91 -13.61 6.03
N GLU A 214 -6.11 -14.85 5.64
CA GLU A 214 -5.69 -16.00 6.42
C GLU A 214 -4.16 -16.07 6.50
N ARG A 215 -3.48 -15.88 5.37
CA ARG A 215 -2.02 -15.83 5.28
C ARG A 215 -1.43 -14.71 6.14
N GLN A 216 -1.99 -13.50 6.09
CA GLN A 216 -1.54 -12.38 6.93
C GLN A 216 -1.68 -12.69 8.42
N ARG A 217 -2.82 -13.27 8.84
CA ARG A 217 -3.03 -13.68 10.24
C ARG A 217 -2.04 -14.76 10.68
N GLU A 218 -1.75 -15.69 9.81
CA GLU A 218 -0.80 -16.76 10.08
C GLU A 218 0.63 -16.21 10.20
N VAL A 219 1.04 -15.35 9.28
CA VAL A 219 2.35 -14.69 9.34
C VAL A 219 2.47 -13.78 10.56
N LEU A 220 1.42 -13.04 10.92
CA LEU A 220 1.42 -12.23 12.15
C LEU A 220 1.64 -13.12 13.39
N ARG A 221 0.99 -14.28 13.45
CA ARG A 221 1.22 -15.24 14.54
C ARG A 221 2.67 -15.70 14.60
N TYR A 222 3.30 -16.01 13.45
CA TYR A 222 4.72 -16.38 13.40
C TYR A 222 5.63 -15.24 13.86
N ILE A 223 5.32 -14.00 13.51
CA ILE A 223 6.05 -12.81 14.00
C ILE A 223 5.93 -12.70 15.53
N GLU A 224 4.73 -12.81 16.07
CA GLU A 224 4.48 -12.75 17.52
C GLU A 224 5.21 -13.88 18.27
N GLU A 225 5.15 -15.11 17.75
CA GLU A 225 5.89 -16.26 18.31
C GLU A 225 7.41 -16.02 18.26
N ALA A 226 7.93 -15.52 17.12
CA ALA A 226 9.36 -15.21 16.99
C ALA A 226 9.81 -14.14 17.99
N ILE A 227 9.02 -13.10 18.23
CA ILE A 227 9.31 -12.04 19.21
C ILE A 227 9.26 -12.60 20.63
N LEU A 228 8.25 -13.40 20.98
CA LEU A 228 8.10 -13.98 22.32
C LEU A 228 9.23 -14.97 22.65
N ASP A 229 9.57 -15.83 21.72
CA ASP A 229 10.59 -16.86 21.90
C ASP A 229 12.02 -16.35 21.67
N GLN A 230 12.17 -15.08 21.27
CA GLN A 230 13.45 -14.46 20.87
C GLN A 230 14.18 -15.29 19.80
N ARG A 231 13.43 -15.85 18.85
CA ARG A 231 13.92 -16.72 17.77
C ARG A 231 13.67 -16.09 16.41
N MET A 232 14.74 -15.69 15.76
CA MET A 232 14.75 -15.29 14.36
C MET A 232 15.95 -15.93 13.70
N GLU A 233 15.76 -16.56 12.56
CA GLU A 233 16.84 -17.05 11.73
C GLU A 233 17.42 -15.88 10.94
N ILE A 234 18.74 -15.77 10.92
CA ILE A 234 19.47 -14.77 10.12
C ILE A 234 20.46 -15.47 9.21
N HIS A 235 20.56 -14.97 7.99
CA HIS A 235 21.56 -15.37 7.02
C HIS A 235 22.52 -14.20 6.80
N MET A 236 23.78 -14.52 6.50
CA MET A 236 24.80 -13.52 6.22
C MET A 236 25.18 -13.60 4.75
N GLN A 237 24.93 -12.53 3.99
CA GLN A 237 25.36 -12.43 2.62
C GLN A 237 26.67 -11.67 2.54
N PRO A 238 27.74 -12.25 1.93
CA PRO A 238 29.02 -11.58 1.84
C PRO A 238 29.03 -10.45 0.83
N VAL A 239 29.72 -9.36 1.18
CA VAL A 239 29.97 -8.22 0.31
C VAL A 239 31.49 -8.10 0.07
N TYR A 240 31.87 -8.10 -1.20
CA TYR A 240 33.24 -8.12 -1.65
C TYR A 240 33.76 -6.72 -1.95
N SER A 241 34.93 -6.36 -1.44
CA SER A 241 35.60 -5.09 -1.73
C SER A 241 36.48 -5.22 -2.97
N LEU A 242 36.21 -4.37 -3.97
CA LEU A 242 37.02 -4.28 -5.18
C LEU A 242 38.44 -3.72 -4.92
N GLU A 243 38.60 -2.87 -3.92
CA GLU A 243 39.85 -2.27 -3.51
C GLU A 243 40.73 -3.27 -2.78
N GLN A 244 40.19 -4.02 -1.83
CA GLN A 244 40.91 -4.94 -0.95
C GLN A 244 41.00 -6.36 -1.52
N ASP A 245 40.28 -6.65 -2.60
CA ASP A 245 40.21 -7.95 -3.28
C ASP A 245 39.83 -9.10 -2.32
N LYS A 246 38.90 -8.85 -1.41
CA LYS A 246 38.37 -9.80 -0.41
C LYS A 246 37.01 -9.43 0.08
N ILE A 247 36.36 -10.38 0.75
CA ILE A 247 35.10 -10.10 1.50
C ILE A 247 35.46 -9.24 2.72
N THR A 248 34.81 -8.09 2.85
CA THR A 248 35.04 -7.12 3.94
C THR A 248 33.81 -6.84 4.77
N SER A 249 32.63 -7.17 4.31
CA SER A 249 31.41 -6.94 5.06
C SER A 249 30.34 -8.01 4.79
N LEU A 250 29.34 -8.03 5.64
CA LEU A 250 28.23 -8.99 5.58
C LEU A 250 26.90 -8.24 5.64
N GLU A 251 25.95 -8.60 4.80
CA GLU A 251 24.57 -8.16 4.97
C GLU A 251 23.77 -9.17 5.80
N VAL A 252 23.02 -8.66 6.78
CA VAL A 252 22.14 -9.44 7.65
C VAL A 252 20.77 -9.56 7.04
N LEU A 253 20.42 -10.76 6.63
CA LEU A 253 19.16 -11.07 5.99
C LEU A 253 18.29 -11.92 6.92
N SER A 254 17.20 -11.36 7.42
CA SER A 254 16.23 -12.07 8.26
C SER A 254 15.49 -13.16 7.46
N ARG A 255 15.26 -14.29 8.10
CA ARG A 255 14.54 -15.43 7.53
C ARG A 255 13.50 -15.94 8.49
N MET A 256 12.28 -16.07 8.00
CA MET A 256 11.16 -16.63 8.75
C MET A 256 10.64 -17.86 8.00
N LYS A 257 10.26 -18.90 8.74
CA LYS A 257 9.73 -20.14 8.19
C LYS A 257 8.27 -20.32 8.63
N ASP A 258 7.48 -20.89 7.76
CA ASP A 258 6.15 -21.41 8.08
C ASP A 258 6.23 -22.74 8.87
N GLN A 259 5.07 -23.30 9.25
CA GLN A 259 5.00 -24.59 9.96
C GLN A 259 5.52 -25.76 9.14
N GLU A 260 5.52 -25.65 7.82
CA GLU A 260 6.01 -26.67 6.89
C GLU A 260 7.52 -26.54 6.64
N GLY A 261 8.15 -25.49 7.17
CA GLY A 261 9.57 -25.23 7.04
C GLY A 261 9.97 -24.43 5.79
N ASN A 262 8.99 -23.92 5.02
CA ASN A 262 9.26 -23.08 3.86
C ASN A 262 9.57 -21.64 4.29
N PHE A 263 10.46 -20.97 3.58
CA PHE A 263 10.75 -19.57 3.84
C PHE A 263 9.60 -18.66 3.40
N ILE A 264 9.21 -17.77 4.29
CA ILE A 264 8.29 -16.66 4.00
C ILE A 264 9.11 -15.51 3.42
N ASN A 265 8.61 -14.88 2.35
CA ASN A 265 9.28 -13.72 1.74
C ASN A 265 9.49 -12.60 2.79
N PRO A 266 10.72 -12.11 2.99
CA PRO A 266 11.03 -11.04 3.94
C PRO A 266 10.19 -9.78 3.74
N GLU A 267 10.05 -9.29 2.52
CA GLU A 267 9.20 -8.13 2.21
C GLU A 267 7.77 -8.31 2.72
N TYR A 268 7.24 -9.52 2.60
CA TYR A 268 5.88 -9.82 3.02
C TYR A 268 5.72 -9.81 4.54
N PHE A 269 6.58 -10.50 5.30
CA PHE A 269 6.43 -10.50 6.76
C PHE A 269 6.82 -9.16 7.41
N ILE A 270 7.74 -8.40 6.81
CA ILE A 270 8.07 -7.05 7.25
C ILE A 270 6.86 -6.13 7.05
N HIS A 271 6.21 -6.19 5.87
CA HIS A 271 4.99 -5.43 5.60
C HIS A 271 3.86 -5.79 6.60
N VAL A 272 3.64 -7.09 6.88
CA VAL A 272 2.68 -7.53 7.90
C VAL A 272 3.03 -6.97 9.28
N ALA A 273 4.32 -6.93 9.63
CA ALA A 273 4.79 -6.36 10.90
C ALA A 273 4.54 -4.84 10.99
N GLU A 274 4.70 -4.10 9.91
CA GLU A 274 4.41 -2.67 9.83
C GLU A 274 2.92 -2.38 9.99
N GLU A 275 2.07 -3.07 9.22
CA GLU A 275 0.60 -2.92 9.30
C GLU A 275 0.04 -3.23 10.69
N ASN A 276 0.66 -4.16 11.43
CA ASN A 276 0.21 -4.58 12.75
C ASN A 276 1.03 -3.98 13.90
N HIS A 277 1.80 -2.93 13.63
CA HIS A 277 2.57 -2.16 14.64
C HIS A 277 3.56 -3.00 15.48
N CYS A 278 4.04 -4.13 14.97
CA CYS A 278 5.03 -4.97 15.63
C CYS A 278 6.44 -4.84 15.02
N ILE A 279 6.62 -4.00 14.00
CA ILE A 279 7.90 -3.79 13.30
C ILE A 279 9.05 -3.35 14.22
N LEU A 280 8.77 -2.54 15.24
CA LEU A 280 9.80 -2.10 16.19
C LEU A 280 10.38 -3.28 16.98
N LYS A 281 9.52 -4.15 17.52
CA LYS A 281 9.96 -5.33 18.27
C LYS A 281 10.62 -6.39 17.38
N LEU A 282 10.12 -6.54 16.17
CA LEU A 282 10.72 -7.44 15.17
C LEU A 282 12.10 -6.95 14.76
N GLY A 283 12.26 -5.66 14.49
CA GLY A 283 13.54 -5.05 14.15
C GLY A 283 14.57 -5.12 15.28
N GLU A 284 14.13 -4.86 16.52
CA GLU A 284 14.97 -5.07 17.71
C GLU A 284 15.47 -6.54 17.81
N LEU A 285 14.56 -7.50 17.59
CA LEU A 285 14.91 -8.92 17.59
C LEU A 285 15.93 -9.25 16.50
N ILE A 286 15.73 -8.78 15.26
CA ILE A 286 16.66 -9.00 14.15
C ILE A 286 18.02 -8.41 14.47
N PHE A 287 18.07 -7.17 14.95
CA PHE A 287 19.30 -6.49 15.31
C PHE A 287 20.04 -7.22 16.45
N ARG A 288 19.34 -7.63 17.49
CA ARG A 288 19.87 -8.43 18.59
C ARG A 288 20.45 -9.75 18.11
N ARG A 289 19.76 -10.47 17.22
CA ARG A 289 20.25 -11.72 16.61
C ARG A 289 21.51 -11.50 15.78
N ALA A 290 21.61 -10.39 15.06
CA ALA A 290 22.83 -10.01 14.33
C ALA A 290 24.01 -9.79 15.28
N CYS A 291 23.82 -9.04 16.38
CA CYS A 291 24.85 -8.82 17.40
C CYS A 291 25.28 -10.12 18.09
N ILE A 292 24.33 -10.99 18.45
CA ILE A 292 24.62 -12.32 19.00
C ILE A 292 25.49 -13.14 18.04
N PHE A 293 25.11 -13.18 16.76
CA PHE A 293 25.89 -13.91 15.76
C PHE A 293 27.29 -13.36 15.61
N ALA A 294 27.43 -12.04 15.53
CA ALA A 294 28.71 -11.38 15.35
C ALA A 294 29.66 -11.64 16.54
N SER A 295 29.12 -11.53 17.78
CA SER A 295 29.88 -11.78 19.02
C SER A 295 30.27 -13.24 19.15
N GLN A 296 29.33 -14.18 19.01
CA GLN A 296 29.57 -15.61 19.20
C GLN A 296 30.53 -16.22 18.17
N ASN A 297 30.50 -15.71 16.94
CA ASN A 297 31.36 -16.21 15.86
C ASN A 297 32.61 -15.37 15.65
N HIS A 298 32.85 -14.32 16.43
CA HIS A 298 33.99 -13.44 16.33
C HIS A 298 34.29 -12.97 14.90
N ILE A 299 33.22 -12.59 14.15
CA ILE A 299 33.31 -12.35 12.71
C ILE A 299 34.33 -11.28 12.34
N PHE A 300 34.55 -10.31 13.22
CA PHE A 300 35.52 -9.22 12.99
C PHE A 300 36.99 -9.68 13.07
N ASP A 301 37.26 -10.82 13.69
CA ASP A 301 38.61 -11.41 13.74
C ASP A 301 38.99 -12.07 12.40
N TYR A 302 38.01 -12.35 11.56
CA TYR A 302 38.21 -12.91 10.20
C TYR A 302 38.36 -11.86 9.12
N GLY A 303 38.51 -10.59 9.47
CA GLY A 303 38.72 -9.49 8.52
C GLY A 303 37.43 -8.85 8.01
N ILE A 304 36.27 -9.20 8.59
CA ILE A 304 35.05 -8.47 8.36
C ILE A 304 35.12 -7.11 9.09
N GLU A 305 34.92 -6.03 8.37
CA GLU A 305 35.02 -4.67 8.89
C GLU A 305 33.72 -4.22 9.55
N TYR A 306 32.57 -4.56 8.91
CA TYR A 306 31.24 -4.19 9.39
C TYR A 306 30.17 -5.17 8.91
N MET A 307 29.00 -5.07 9.53
CA MET A 307 27.78 -5.75 9.08
C MET A 307 26.68 -4.73 8.77
N ASN A 308 25.92 -4.99 7.71
CA ASN A 308 24.78 -4.19 7.29
C ASN A 308 23.49 -4.80 7.84
N VAL A 309 22.61 -3.97 8.40
CA VAL A 309 21.31 -4.39 8.93
C VAL A 309 20.21 -3.51 8.33
N ASN A 310 19.22 -4.15 7.75
CA ASN A 310 18.07 -3.48 7.17
C ASN A 310 17.18 -2.86 8.24
N ILE A 311 16.76 -1.60 8.04
CA ILE A 311 15.76 -0.92 8.86
C ILE A 311 14.59 -0.45 7.98
N SER A 312 13.36 -0.58 8.49
CA SER A 312 12.20 -0.09 7.77
C SER A 312 11.96 1.40 8.04
N PRO A 313 11.37 2.15 7.09
CA PRO A 313 10.97 3.54 7.31
C PRO A 313 10.03 3.73 8.50
N GLY A 314 9.20 2.73 8.81
CA GLY A 314 8.33 2.73 9.99
C GLY A 314 9.11 2.76 11.32
N GLN A 315 10.27 2.11 11.36
CA GLN A 315 11.15 2.16 12.54
C GLN A 315 11.79 3.53 12.72
N CYS A 316 12.10 4.25 11.65
CA CYS A 316 12.71 5.57 11.71
C CYS A 316 11.82 6.63 12.38
N GLN A 317 10.52 6.39 12.53
CA GLN A 317 9.61 7.27 13.26
C GLN A 317 9.72 7.13 14.78
N TYR A 318 10.42 6.11 15.26
CA TYR A 318 10.59 5.87 16.68
C TYR A 318 11.81 6.63 17.23
N GLU A 319 11.54 7.58 18.11
CA GLU A 319 12.58 8.51 18.61
C GLU A 319 13.76 7.83 19.32
N ARG A 320 13.55 6.67 19.94
CA ARG A 320 14.59 5.95 20.69
C ARG A 320 15.28 4.84 19.88
N LEU A 321 15.01 4.68 18.60
CA LEU A 321 15.60 3.62 17.77
C LEU A 321 17.13 3.57 17.90
N THR A 322 17.76 4.74 17.83
CA THR A 322 19.22 4.86 17.88
C THR A 322 19.77 4.41 19.22
N GLU A 323 19.19 4.87 20.32
CA GLU A 323 19.62 4.52 21.68
C GLU A 323 19.43 3.03 21.95
N ASP A 324 18.28 2.47 21.55
CA ASP A 324 18.00 1.04 21.74
C ASP A 324 18.99 0.17 20.96
N PHE A 325 19.38 0.56 19.75
CA PHE A 325 20.41 -0.15 18.97
C PHE A 325 21.81 -0.03 19.58
N VAL A 326 22.18 1.13 20.09
CA VAL A 326 23.44 1.33 20.80
C VAL A 326 23.50 0.50 22.07
N GLU A 327 22.41 0.45 22.86
CA GLU A 327 22.30 -0.37 24.06
C GLU A 327 22.46 -1.87 23.73
N ILE A 328 21.79 -2.36 22.68
CA ILE A 328 21.90 -3.76 22.23
C ILE A 328 23.32 -4.07 21.76
N ALA A 329 23.94 -3.21 20.95
CA ALA A 329 25.30 -3.43 20.47
C ALA A 329 26.29 -3.54 21.65
N ALA A 330 26.13 -2.68 22.66
CA ALA A 330 26.94 -2.70 23.88
C ALA A 330 26.74 -3.97 24.74
N GLU A 331 25.54 -4.55 24.80
CA GLU A 331 25.27 -5.83 25.48
C GLU A 331 26.16 -6.98 24.96
N TYR A 332 26.53 -6.93 23.66
CA TYR A 332 27.29 -8.00 22.99
C TYR A 332 28.73 -7.61 22.65
N ASP A 333 29.23 -6.50 23.21
CA ASP A 333 30.56 -5.96 22.97
C ASP A 333 30.85 -5.66 21.50
N ILE A 334 29.83 -5.24 20.73
CA ILE A 334 29.96 -4.84 19.32
C ILE A 334 30.16 -3.33 19.23
N PRO A 335 31.30 -2.84 18.68
CA PRO A 335 31.47 -1.42 18.40
C PRO A 335 30.41 -0.95 17.37
N VAL A 336 29.71 0.13 17.68
CA VAL A 336 28.61 0.64 16.82
C VAL A 336 29.12 1.05 15.43
N GLU A 337 30.36 1.44 15.30
CA GLU A 337 31.01 1.79 14.02
C GLU A 337 31.16 0.58 13.08
N ARG A 338 30.97 -0.63 13.61
CA ARG A 338 30.96 -1.88 12.82
C ARG A 338 29.57 -2.29 12.40
N ILE A 339 28.58 -1.45 12.61
CA ILE A 339 27.20 -1.67 12.20
C ILE A 339 26.80 -0.56 11.25
N HIS A 340 26.44 -0.93 10.04
CA HIS A 340 25.85 -0.05 9.06
C HIS A 340 24.36 -0.38 8.94
N LEU A 341 23.55 0.61 8.63
CA LEU A 341 22.12 0.43 8.47
C LEU A 341 21.72 0.68 7.03
N GLU A 342 20.85 -0.17 6.50
CA GLU A 342 20.32 -0.07 5.14
C GLU A 342 18.86 0.36 5.17
N ILE A 343 18.49 1.34 4.35
CA ILE A 343 17.14 1.89 4.27
C ILE A 343 16.72 2.00 2.81
N THR A 344 15.52 1.51 2.51
CA THR A 344 14.91 1.68 1.18
C THR A 344 14.18 3.02 1.09
N GLU A 345 14.28 3.70 -0.06
CA GLU A 345 13.62 5.00 -0.29
C GLU A 345 12.10 4.89 -0.48
N SER A 346 11.62 3.73 -0.87
CA SER A 346 10.30 3.58 -1.51
C SER A 346 9.09 3.96 -0.66
N GLU A 347 9.23 4.22 0.65
CA GLU A 347 8.10 4.39 1.58
C GLU A 347 8.26 5.49 2.64
N PHE A 348 9.05 6.53 2.40
CA PHE A 348 9.16 7.63 3.36
C PHE A 348 7.83 8.37 3.54
N GLN A 349 7.05 7.96 4.53
CA GLN A 349 5.82 8.67 4.92
C GLN A 349 6.14 10.03 5.55
N ASP A 350 7.26 10.14 6.28
CA ASP A 350 7.79 11.37 6.86
C ASP A 350 9.31 11.48 6.58
N PRO A 351 9.72 12.11 5.47
CA PRO A 351 11.13 12.27 5.11
C PRO A 351 11.94 12.98 6.19
N GLN A 352 11.35 13.94 6.92
CA GLN A 352 12.05 14.67 7.97
C GLN A 352 12.33 13.81 9.20
N ALA A 353 11.41 12.88 9.55
CA ALA A 353 11.66 11.93 10.63
C ALA A 353 12.79 10.97 10.28
N VAL A 354 12.81 10.48 9.05
CA VAL A 354 13.89 9.63 8.52
C VAL A 354 15.21 10.36 8.59
N GLU A 355 15.32 11.55 8.01
CA GLU A 355 16.55 12.38 8.03
C GLU A 355 17.08 12.59 9.47
N ARG A 356 16.22 12.99 10.41
CA ARG A 356 16.61 13.16 11.81
C ARG A 356 17.15 11.87 12.43
N THR A 357 16.55 10.73 12.12
CA THR A 357 16.98 9.43 12.64
C THR A 357 18.32 9.02 12.05
N LEU A 358 18.50 9.17 10.73
CA LEU A 358 19.78 8.89 10.07
C LEU A 358 20.91 9.78 10.60
N ASP A 359 20.66 11.08 10.83
CA ASP A 359 21.62 11.99 11.44
C ASP A 359 22.02 11.56 12.85
N ARG A 360 21.07 11.05 13.65
CA ARG A 360 21.38 10.54 15.00
C ARG A 360 22.23 9.29 14.95
N LEU A 361 21.89 8.32 14.10
CA LEU A 361 22.66 7.09 13.88
C LEU A 361 24.11 7.40 13.50
N ARG A 362 24.31 8.32 12.57
CA ARG A 362 25.66 8.78 12.15
C ARG A 362 26.43 9.47 13.28
N LYS A 363 25.77 10.23 14.14
CA LYS A 363 26.42 10.84 15.33
C LYS A 363 26.95 9.81 16.33
N PHE A 364 26.36 8.63 16.38
CA PHE A 364 26.87 7.51 17.17
C PHE A 364 27.93 6.68 16.44
N GLY A 365 28.25 7.00 15.21
CA GLY A 365 29.31 6.34 14.42
C GLY A 365 28.80 5.25 13.46
N MET A 366 27.52 4.98 13.42
CA MET A 366 26.93 4.07 12.43
C MET A 366 26.93 4.73 11.05
N GLN A 367 27.18 3.95 9.98
CA GLN A 367 27.05 4.43 8.62
C GLN A 367 25.73 3.96 8.00
N VAL A 368 25.26 4.68 6.98
CA VAL A 368 23.96 4.44 6.36
C VAL A 368 24.10 4.16 4.88
N ALA A 369 23.45 3.10 4.40
CA ALA A 369 23.32 2.76 3.01
C ALA A 369 21.87 3.02 2.51
N LEU A 370 21.75 3.64 1.34
CA LEU A 370 20.52 3.71 0.59
C LEU A 370 20.39 2.46 -0.25
N ASP A 371 19.33 1.70 -0.03
CA ASP A 371 19.10 0.41 -0.70
C ASP A 371 18.12 0.52 -1.88
N ASP A 372 18.12 -0.49 -2.77
CA ASP A 372 17.25 -0.63 -3.93
C ASP A 372 17.28 0.56 -4.91
N PHE A 373 18.43 1.25 -5.05
CA PHE A 373 18.50 2.40 -5.94
C PHE A 373 18.32 1.99 -7.40
N GLY A 374 17.27 2.57 -8.02
CA GLY A 374 16.97 2.34 -9.45
C GLY A 374 15.69 1.53 -9.70
N THR A 375 14.99 1.07 -8.67
CA THR A 375 13.73 0.30 -8.82
C THR A 375 12.52 1.15 -9.20
N GLY A 376 12.71 2.46 -9.44
CA GLY A 376 11.72 3.37 -10.02
C GLY A 376 11.10 4.40 -9.07
N CYS A 377 11.36 4.30 -7.77
CA CYS A 377 10.96 5.30 -6.78
C CYS A 377 12.12 6.22 -6.38
N SER A 378 13.35 5.74 -6.55
CA SER A 378 14.57 6.46 -6.16
C SER A 378 14.84 7.67 -7.05
N THR A 379 15.06 8.81 -6.42
CA THR A 379 15.43 10.05 -7.11
C THR A 379 16.89 10.39 -6.85
N LEU A 380 17.55 11.04 -7.81
CA LEU A 380 18.88 11.61 -7.60
C LEU A 380 18.93 12.57 -6.38
N LEU A 381 17.79 13.16 -6.03
CA LEU A 381 17.68 14.04 -4.87
C LEU A 381 17.96 13.32 -3.56
N SER A 382 17.52 12.07 -3.42
CA SER A 382 17.77 11.28 -2.20
C SER A 382 19.26 11.03 -1.98
N ILE A 383 20.04 10.84 -3.05
CA ILE A 383 21.50 10.73 -2.96
C ILE A 383 22.13 12.05 -2.48
N LEU A 384 21.57 13.19 -2.88
CA LEU A 384 22.12 14.51 -2.57
C LEU A 384 21.69 15.02 -1.19
N GLU A 385 20.46 14.76 -0.78
CA GLU A 385 19.83 15.35 0.41
C GLU A 385 19.93 14.46 1.67
N LEU A 386 19.89 13.12 1.50
CA LEU A 386 19.95 12.24 2.66
C LEU A 386 21.38 12.09 3.21
N PRO A 387 21.52 12.00 4.55
CA PRO A 387 22.81 11.77 5.21
C PRO A 387 23.23 10.30 5.11
N ILE A 388 23.50 9.82 3.90
CA ILE A 388 23.92 8.45 3.57
C ILE A 388 25.40 8.40 3.20
N ASP A 389 26.01 7.25 3.43
CA ASP A 389 27.43 6.98 3.16
C ASP A 389 27.64 6.03 1.97
N TYR A 390 26.63 5.18 1.71
CA TYR A 390 26.64 4.18 0.64
C TYR A 390 25.38 4.27 -0.22
N VAL A 391 25.49 3.87 -1.48
CA VAL A 391 24.37 3.66 -2.40
C VAL A 391 24.47 2.24 -2.94
N LYS A 392 23.45 1.41 -2.75
CA LYS A 392 23.33 0.07 -3.32
C LYS A 392 22.57 0.18 -4.64
N ILE A 393 23.22 -0.20 -5.72
CA ILE A 393 22.65 -0.21 -7.08
C ILE A 393 21.93 -1.53 -7.26
N ASP A 394 20.60 -1.48 -7.45
CA ASP A 394 19.78 -2.66 -7.65
C ASP A 394 20.19 -3.47 -8.88
N LYS A 395 20.07 -4.78 -8.77
CA LYS A 395 20.42 -5.74 -9.83
C LYS A 395 19.74 -5.44 -11.17
N SER A 396 18.56 -4.85 -11.20
CA SER A 396 17.87 -4.52 -12.45
C SER A 396 18.61 -3.50 -13.28
N LEU A 397 19.27 -2.51 -12.64
CA LEU A 397 20.15 -1.56 -13.32
C LEU A 397 21.45 -2.21 -13.75
N VAL A 398 22.03 -3.07 -12.90
CA VAL A 398 23.28 -3.81 -13.20
C VAL A 398 23.09 -4.68 -14.43
N TRP A 399 22.03 -5.48 -14.47
CA TRP A 399 21.75 -6.39 -15.58
C TRP A 399 21.38 -5.65 -16.87
N SER A 400 20.53 -4.59 -16.77
CA SER A 400 20.19 -3.77 -17.92
C SER A 400 21.41 -3.11 -18.57
N TYR A 401 22.39 -2.71 -17.77
CA TYR A 401 23.66 -2.14 -18.28
C TYR A 401 24.52 -3.23 -18.93
N GLY A 402 24.62 -4.41 -18.34
CA GLY A 402 25.39 -5.56 -18.88
C GLY A 402 24.84 -6.03 -20.23
N GLU A 403 23.53 -5.96 -20.46
CA GLU A 403 22.88 -6.29 -21.73
C GLU A 403 23.03 -5.18 -22.80
N GLY A 404 23.76 -4.09 -22.52
CA GLY A 404 23.98 -2.97 -23.44
C GLY A 404 22.74 -2.05 -23.60
N GLY A 405 21.78 -2.16 -22.68
CA GLY A 405 20.49 -1.46 -22.77
C GLY A 405 20.50 -0.02 -22.27
N ASN A 406 21.39 0.37 -21.35
CA ASN A 406 21.31 1.69 -20.74
C ASN A 406 22.69 2.21 -20.26
N GLN A 407 23.13 3.35 -20.79
CA GLN A 407 24.35 4.04 -20.34
C GLN A 407 24.14 4.91 -19.07
N PHE A 408 22.99 4.80 -18.43
CA PHE A 408 22.65 5.62 -17.26
C PHE A 408 23.67 5.49 -16.11
N LEU A 409 24.26 4.31 -15.91
CA LEU A 409 25.29 4.12 -14.89
C LEU A 409 26.58 4.90 -15.17
N ASP A 410 26.94 5.15 -16.43
CA ASP A 410 28.11 5.98 -16.78
C ASP A 410 27.93 7.44 -16.30
N ASP A 411 26.68 7.95 -16.31
CA ASP A 411 26.36 9.30 -15.85
C ASP A 411 26.10 9.34 -14.32
N LEU A 412 25.52 8.29 -13.77
CA LEU A 412 25.17 8.19 -12.36
C LEU A 412 26.38 8.03 -11.44
N MET A 413 27.30 7.13 -11.80
CA MET A 413 28.45 6.81 -10.95
C MET A 413 29.30 8.03 -10.60
N PRO A 414 29.65 8.93 -11.57
CA PRO A 414 30.35 10.16 -11.22
C PRO A 414 29.59 11.07 -10.23
N VAL A 415 28.26 11.13 -10.32
CA VAL A 415 27.44 11.94 -9.40
C VAL A 415 27.57 11.40 -7.98
N ILE A 416 27.40 10.09 -7.79
CA ILE A 416 27.52 9.45 -6.47
C ILE A 416 28.92 9.66 -5.87
N LYS A 417 29.96 9.46 -6.72
CA LYS A 417 31.36 9.60 -6.30
C LYS A 417 31.74 11.04 -5.95
N ASN A 418 31.24 12.03 -6.68
CA ASN A 418 31.48 13.44 -6.39
C ASN A 418 30.89 13.87 -5.04
N GLU A 419 29.79 13.22 -4.61
CA GLU A 419 29.22 13.41 -3.26
C GLU A 419 29.98 12.65 -2.17
N GLY A 420 31.12 12.01 -2.50
CA GLY A 420 31.94 11.28 -1.55
C GLY A 420 31.33 9.98 -1.05
N LYS A 421 30.31 9.46 -1.71
CA LYS A 421 29.59 8.24 -1.32
C LYS A 421 30.22 7.02 -1.98
N LYS A 422 30.12 5.86 -1.32
CA LYS A 422 30.58 4.57 -1.84
C LYS A 422 29.43 3.84 -2.52
N VAL A 423 29.78 2.99 -3.50
CA VAL A 423 28.81 2.24 -4.29
C VAL A 423 28.95 0.73 -4.06
N ILE A 424 27.83 0.08 -3.78
CA ILE A 424 27.68 -1.38 -3.73
C ILE A 424 26.84 -1.78 -4.94
N ALA A 425 27.34 -2.69 -5.77
CA ALA A 425 26.56 -3.25 -6.88
C ALA A 425 25.96 -4.59 -6.48
N GLU A 426 24.65 -4.72 -6.65
CA GLU A 426 23.92 -5.93 -6.33
C GLU A 426 23.70 -6.83 -7.55
N GLY A 427 23.44 -8.13 -7.30
CA GLY A 427 23.14 -9.10 -8.34
C GLY A 427 24.32 -9.37 -9.26
N ILE A 428 25.54 -9.36 -8.73
CA ILE A 428 26.75 -9.69 -9.47
C ILE A 428 26.85 -11.21 -9.63
N GLU A 429 26.54 -11.70 -10.82
CA GLU A 429 26.49 -13.14 -11.11
C GLU A 429 27.59 -13.60 -12.10
N THR A 430 28.22 -12.68 -12.83
CA THR A 430 29.16 -13.00 -13.88
C THR A 430 30.47 -12.20 -13.75
N GLU A 431 31.56 -12.73 -14.33
CA GLU A 431 32.84 -12.00 -14.42
C GLU A 431 32.69 -10.69 -15.21
N GLU A 432 31.81 -10.67 -16.20
CA GLU A 432 31.50 -9.47 -16.99
C GLU A 432 30.93 -8.35 -16.11
N HIS A 433 30.01 -8.67 -15.16
CA HIS A 433 29.50 -7.70 -14.19
C HIS A 433 30.65 -7.14 -13.33
N ILE A 434 31.57 -7.96 -12.88
CA ILE A 434 32.76 -7.52 -12.11
C ILE A 434 33.59 -6.52 -12.89
N GLU A 435 33.90 -6.84 -14.17
CA GLU A 435 34.72 -5.97 -15.05
C GLU A 435 34.00 -4.63 -15.33
N ILE A 436 32.69 -4.66 -15.53
CA ILE A 436 31.87 -3.46 -15.69
C ILE A 436 32.00 -2.55 -14.46
N PHE A 437 31.77 -3.08 -13.25
CA PHE A 437 31.85 -2.27 -12.05
C PHE A 437 33.25 -1.83 -11.68
N ARG A 438 34.28 -2.57 -12.01
CA ARG A 438 35.69 -2.10 -11.94
C ARG A 438 35.91 -0.88 -12.84
N ARG A 439 35.38 -0.92 -14.07
CA ARG A 439 35.51 0.20 -15.03
C ARG A 439 34.73 1.42 -14.55
N LEU A 440 33.55 1.22 -13.97
CA LEU A 440 32.68 2.26 -13.39
C LEU A 440 33.19 2.78 -12.05
N GLN A 441 34.31 2.30 -11.53
CA GLN A 441 34.88 2.67 -10.22
C GLN A 441 33.93 2.38 -9.04
N GLY A 442 33.18 1.27 -9.11
CA GLY A 442 32.46 0.75 -7.96
C GLY A 442 33.39 0.39 -6.80
N ASP A 443 32.86 0.34 -5.58
CA ASP A 443 33.64 0.03 -4.40
C ASP A 443 33.44 -1.41 -3.93
N TYR A 444 32.19 -1.89 -3.97
CA TYR A 444 31.81 -3.20 -3.46
C TYR A 444 30.89 -3.93 -4.43
N LEU A 445 30.88 -5.27 -4.31
CA LEU A 445 30.06 -6.19 -5.10
C LEU A 445 29.30 -7.14 -4.15
N GLN A 446 28.05 -7.43 -4.53
CA GLN A 446 27.15 -8.35 -3.79
C GLN A 446 26.35 -9.24 -4.74
#